data_b0018f3388ca0cff2cbd65a566627054
#
_entry.id   b0018f3388ca0cff2cbd65a566627054
#
_cell.length_a   1.000
_cell.length_b   1.000
_cell.length_c   1.000
_cell.angle_alpha   90.00
_cell.angle_beta   90.00
_cell.angle_gamma   90.00
#
_symmetry.space_group_name_H-M   'P 1'
#
loop_
_entity.id
_entity.type
_entity.pdbx_description
1 polymer ?
#
loop_
_entity_poly.entity_id
_entity_poly.type
_entity_poly.pdbx_seq_one_letter_code
_entity_poly.pdbx_strand_id
1 'polypeptide(L)'
;SDVAPTASIFPPSSEQLASGGASVVCFMNNFYPRDINVKWKIDGNERRDGILTSYTDQDSKDSTYSLSSTLTLTKDEYERHNSYTCEATHKTSTSPIVKSFNRNEC
;
A
#
# COMPACT_ATOMS: atom_id res chain seq x y z
N SER A 1 3.75 -12.36 -20.84
CA SER A 1 5.01 -11.90 -20.27
C SER A 1 4.78 -11.20 -18.93
N ASP A 2 5.77 -11.24 -18.07
CA ASP A 2 5.67 -10.65 -16.75
C ASP A 2 5.77 -9.14 -16.82
N VAL A 3 4.97 -8.46 -15.99
CA VAL A 3 4.96 -7.00 -15.91
C VAL A 3 5.13 -6.58 -14.45
N ALA A 4 6.09 -5.70 -14.19
CA ALA A 4 6.35 -5.20 -12.84
C ALA A 4 5.27 -4.19 -12.43
N PRO A 5 4.85 -4.21 -11.16
CA PRO A 5 3.84 -3.26 -10.70
C PRO A 5 4.38 -1.84 -10.58
N THR A 6 3.49 -0.88 -10.75
CA THR A 6 3.76 0.53 -10.47
C THR A 6 3.11 0.87 -9.13
N ALA A 7 3.92 1.25 -8.16
CA ALA A 7 3.46 1.47 -6.79
C ALA A 7 3.17 2.94 -6.52
N SER A 8 2.11 3.19 -5.74
CA SER A 8 1.74 4.52 -5.27
C SER A 8 1.24 4.42 -3.85
N ILE A 9 1.56 5.38 -3.00
CA ILE A 9 1.11 5.41 -1.62
C ILE A 9 0.43 6.74 -1.34
N PHE A 10 -0.67 6.69 -0.58
CA PHE A 10 -1.47 7.88 -0.28
C PHE A 10 -1.72 7.98 1.22
N PRO A 11 -1.43 9.14 1.82
CA PRO A 11 -1.73 9.34 3.24
C PRO A 11 -3.23 9.53 3.47
N PRO A 12 -3.69 9.46 4.73
CA PRO A 12 -5.09 9.73 5.04
C PRO A 12 -5.47 11.15 4.67
N SER A 13 -6.73 11.34 4.29
CA SER A 13 -7.23 12.68 4.00
C SER A 13 -7.44 13.45 5.30
N SER A 14 -7.39 14.79 5.22
CA SER A 14 -7.66 15.62 6.39
C SER A 14 -9.10 15.45 6.87
N GLU A 15 -10.03 15.19 5.97
CA GLU A 15 -11.42 14.94 6.33
C GLU A 15 -11.56 13.67 7.16
N GLN A 16 -10.85 12.62 6.80
CA GLN A 16 -10.89 11.39 7.56
C GLN A 16 -10.27 11.57 8.93
N LEU A 17 -9.17 12.28 9.01
CA LEU A 17 -8.51 12.55 10.29
C LEU A 17 -9.42 13.34 11.22
N ALA A 18 -10.19 14.27 10.67
CA ALA A 18 -11.13 15.05 11.45
C ALA A 18 -12.23 14.16 12.06
N SER A 19 -12.53 13.03 11.46
CA SER A 19 -13.54 12.10 11.97
C SER A 19 -12.96 11.06 12.93
N GLY A 20 -11.66 11.07 13.17
CA GLY A 20 -11.01 10.18 14.12
C GLY A 20 -10.42 8.90 13.55
N GLY A 21 -10.42 8.76 12.23
CA GLY A 21 -9.84 7.59 11.57
C GLY A 21 -8.67 7.97 10.68
N ALA A 22 -7.88 6.97 10.28
CA ALA A 22 -6.76 7.19 9.38
C ALA A 22 -6.54 5.93 8.53
N SER A 23 -6.73 6.07 7.22
CA SER A 23 -6.47 4.97 6.28
C SER A 23 -5.33 5.36 5.35
N VAL A 24 -4.30 4.51 5.29
CA VAL A 24 -3.19 4.69 4.37
C VAL A 24 -3.38 3.67 3.25
N VAL A 25 -3.31 4.13 2.01
CA VAL A 25 -3.61 3.29 0.85
C VAL A 25 -2.37 3.12 -0.02
N CYS A 26 -2.10 1.88 -0.39
CA CYS A 26 -1.01 1.54 -1.29
C CYS A 26 -1.61 0.86 -2.53
N PHE A 27 -1.31 1.40 -3.71
CA PHE A 27 -1.73 0.80 -4.97
C PHE A 27 -0.55 0.17 -5.68
N MET A 28 -0.77 -1.04 -6.20
CA MET A 28 0.15 -1.69 -7.12
C MET A 28 -0.62 -1.87 -8.41
N ASN A 29 -0.20 -1.17 -9.46
CA ASN A 29 -0.94 -1.11 -10.72
C ASN A 29 -0.24 -1.83 -11.85
N ASN A 30 -1.05 -2.49 -12.67
CA ASN A 30 -0.63 -3.05 -13.95
C ASN A 30 0.52 -4.04 -13.83
N PHE A 31 0.30 -5.12 -13.08
CA PHE A 31 1.32 -6.16 -12.92
C PHE A 31 0.80 -7.51 -13.40
N TYR A 32 1.72 -8.39 -13.72
CA TYR A 32 1.42 -9.76 -14.13
C TYR A 32 2.62 -10.64 -13.76
N PRO A 33 2.42 -11.83 -13.21
CA PRO A 33 1.15 -12.46 -12.87
C PRO A 33 0.51 -11.87 -11.62
N ARG A 34 -0.64 -12.42 -11.24
CA ARG A 34 -1.45 -11.92 -10.12
C ARG A 34 -0.77 -12.09 -8.76
N ASP A 35 0.12 -13.07 -8.63
CA ASP A 35 0.76 -13.35 -7.34
C ASP A 35 1.66 -12.22 -6.91
N ILE A 36 1.38 -11.66 -5.74
CA ILE A 36 2.14 -10.56 -5.19
C ILE A 36 1.93 -10.56 -3.67
N ASN A 37 2.98 -10.20 -2.93
CA ASN A 37 2.91 -10.04 -1.48
C ASN A 37 3.12 -8.59 -1.12
N VAL A 38 2.22 -8.05 -0.31
CA VAL A 38 2.31 -6.67 0.14
C VAL A 38 2.48 -6.68 1.66
N LYS A 39 3.49 -5.94 2.14
CA LYS A 39 3.75 -5.75 3.55
C LYS A 39 3.63 -4.28 3.92
N TRP A 40 3.13 -4.04 5.11
CA TRP A 40 3.10 -2.69 5.67
C TRP A 40 4.10 -2.60 6.81
N LYS A 41 4.81 -1.49 6.86
CA LYS A 41 5.72 -1.19 7.96
C LYS A 41 5.45 0.20 8.49
N ILE A 42 5.43 0.32 9.80
CA ILE A 42 5.26 1.59 10.49
C ILE A 42 6.51 1.81 11.33
N ASP A 43 7.23 2.90 11.06
CA ASP A 43 8.50 3.20 11.72
C ASP A 43 9.48 2.03 11.70
N GLY A 44 9.47 1.28 10.57
CA GLY A 44 10.37 0.16 10.39
C GLY A 44 9.88 -1.18 10.94
N ASN A 45 8.71 -1.21 11.59
CA ASN A 45 8.15 -2.43 12.17
C ASN A 45 7.00 -2.94 11.31
N GLU A 46 7.00 -4.23 11.05
CA GLU A 46 5.94 -4.83 10.23
C GLU A 46 4.59 -4.73 10.95
N ARG A 47 3.58 -4.31 10.23
CA ARG A 47 2.21 -4.23 10.72
C ARG A 47 1.37 -5.27 10.00
N ARG A 48 0.61 -6.05 10.76
CA ARG A 48 -0.23 -7.13 10.20
C ARG A 48 -1.72 -6.94 10.43
N ASP A 49 -2.08 -6.11 11.40
CA ASP A 49 -3.48 -5.88 11.76
C ASP A 49 -4.04 -4.66 11.04
N GLY A 50 -5.34 -4.70 10.76
CA GLY A 50 -6.03 -3.55 10.17
C GLY A 50 -5.77 -3.37 8.68
N ILE A 51 -5.31 -4.43 8.00
CA ILE A 51 -4.98 -4.36 6.59
C ILE A 51 -6.08 -5.04 5.77
N LEU A 52 -6.59 -4.32 4.78
CA LEU A 52 -7.55 -4.85 3.83
C LEU A 52 -6.96 -4.76 2.43
N THR A 53 -6.79 -5.90 1.78
CA THR A 53 -6.21 -5.96 0.44
C THR A 53 -7.25 -6.43 -0.55
N SER A 54 -7.36 -5.73 -1.67
CA SER A 54 -8.32 -6.05 -2.71
C SER A 54 -7.64 -6.08 -4.08
N TYR A 55 -7.98 -7.07 -4.88
CA TYR A 55 -7.48 -7.21 -6.25
C TYR A 55 -8.54 -6.78 -7.23
N THR A 56 -8.11 -6.22 -8.36
CA THR A 56 -9.02 -6.00 -9.48
C THR A 56 -9.10 -7.27 -10.32
N ASP A 57 -10.08 -7.31 -11.21
CA ASP A 57 -10.12 -8.33 -12.25
C ASP A 57 -9.01 -8.05 -13.27
N GLN A 58 -8.63 -9.10 -14.02
CA GLN A 58 -7.63 -8.95 -15.06
C GLN A 58 -8.11 -7.92 -16.10
N ASP A 59 -7.21 -7.00 -16.45
CA ASP A 59 -7.52 -6.00 -17.47
C ASP A 59 -7.67 -6.68 -18.84
N SER A 60 -8.74 -6.34 -19.55
CA SER A 60 -9.03 -6.97 -20.83
C SER A 60 -8.13 -6.50 -21.97
N LYS A 61 -7.45 -5.39 -21.79
CA LYS A 61 -6.58 -4.82 -22.83
C LYS A 61 -5.14 -5.29 -22.72
N ASP A 62 -4.58 -5.26 -21.51
CA ASP A 62 -3.17 -5.58 -21.33
C ASP A 62 -2.94 -6.82 -20.49
N SER A 63 -4.00 -7.46 -20.01
CA SER A 63 -3.96 -8.70 -19.23
C SER A 63 -3.26 -8.55 -17.88
N THR A 64 -3.19 -7.34 -17.36
CA THR A 64 -2.56 -7.09 -16.06
C THR A 64 -3.57 -7.03 -14.95
N TYR A 65 -3.07 -7.06 -13.72
CA TYR A 65 -3.87 -6.93 -12.50
C TYR A 65 -3.47 -5.67 -11.77
N SER A 66 -4.35 -5.23 -10.88
CA SER A 66 -4.04 -4.14 -9.96
C SER A 66 -4.52 -4.52 -8.57
N LEU A 67 -3.91 -3.93 -7.57
CA LEU A 67 -4.20 -4.24 -6.17
C LEU A 67 -4.23 -2.96 -5.37
N SER A 68 -5.16 -2.88 -4.43
CA SER A 68 -5.13 -1.84 -3.42
C SER A 68 -5.04 -2.49 -2.05
N SER A 69 -4.13 -2.00 -1.22
CA SER A 69 -3.97 -2.44 0.15
C SER A 69 -4.18 -1.24 1.06
N THR A 70 -5.12 -1.36 1.99
CA THR A 70 -5.48 -0.27 2.87
C THR A 70 -5.13 -0.63 4.31
N LEU A 71 -4.34 0.22 4.95
CA LEU A 71 -4.01 0.08 6.36
C LEU A 71 -4.88 1.07 7.14
N THR A 72 -5.73 0.54 8.01
CA THR A 72 -6.67 1.36 8.78
C THR A 72 -6.21 1.48 10.23
N LEU A 73 -6.07 2.71 10.70
CA LEU A 73 -5.66 3.03 12.06
C LEU A 73 -6.64 4.02 12.65
N THR A 74 -6.56 4.21 13.99
CA THR A 74 -7.20 5.36 14.61
C THR A 74 -6.32 6.59 14.35
N LYS A 75 -6.93 7.77 14.45
CA LYS A 75 -6.16 9.02 14.34
C LYS A 75 -5.04 9.07 15.37
N ASP A 76 -5.34 8.67 16.60
CA ASP A 76 -4.34 8.68 17.68
C ASP A 76 -3.16 7.78 17.34
N GLU A 77 -3.42 6.60 16.84
CA GLU A 77 -2.37 5.67 16.48
C GLU A 77 -1.55 6.21 15.30
N TYR A 78 -2.22 6.77 14.32
CA TYR A 78 -1.55 7.35 13.17
C TYR A 78 -0.60 8.48 13.59
N GLU A 79 -1.01 9.30 14.53
CA GLU A 79 -0.20 10.43 14.97
C GLU A 79 0.96 10.06 15.91
N ARG A 80 0.99 8.81 16.39
CA ARG A 80 2.10 8.33 17.21
C ARG A 80 3.31 7.89 16.39
N HIS A 81 3.14 7.74 15.09
CA HIS A 81 4.17 7.25 14.21
C HIS A 81 4.41 8.22 13.07
N ASN A 82 5.54 8.09 12.42
CA ASN A 82 5.93 9.03 11.39
C ASN A 82 6.11 8.39 10.02
N SER A 83 6.80 7.26 9.95
CA SER A 83 7.16 6.62 8.67
C SER A 83 6.18 5.51 8.35
N TYR A 84 5.57 5.58 7.17
CA TYR A 84 4.63 4.57 6.69
C TYR A 84 5.14 4.02 5.38
N THR A 85 5.33 2.71 5.32
CA THR A 85 5.97 2.06 4.18
C THR A 85 5.12 0.91 3.69
N CYS A 86 4.96 0.83 2.38
CA CYS A 86 4.32 -0.28 1.69
C CYS A 86 5.39 -0.98 0.86
N GLU A 87 5.54 -2.29 1.04
CA GLU A 87 6.51 -3.08 0.29
C GLU A 87 5.79 -4.20 -0.44
N ALA A 88 6.08 -4.36 -1.71
CA ALA A 88 5.52 -5.43 -2.51
C ALA A 88 6.60 -6.32 -3.07
N THR A 89 6.42 -7.64 -2.93
CA THR A 89 7.32 -8.62 -3.50
C THR A 89 6.62 -9.29 -4.67
N HIS A 90 7.26 -9.22 -5.84
CA HIS A 90 6.72 -9.75 -7.08
C HIS A 90 7.84 -10.43 -7.84
N LYS A 91 7.49 -11.45 -8.62
CA LYS A 91 8.51 -12.25 -9.32
C LYS A 91 9.32 -11.47 -10.35
N THR A 92 8.84 -10.31 -10.77
CA THR A 92 9.55 -9.47 -11.74
C THR A 92 10.79 -8.78 -11.15
N SER A 93 10.96 -8.84 -9.82
CA SER A 93 12.10 -8.21 -9.17
C SER A 93 12.59 -9.06 -8.01
N THR A 94 13.91 -9.11 -7.83
CA THR A 94 14.52 -9.78 -6.69
C THR A 94 14.46 -8.93 -5.43
N SER A 95 14.22 -7.63 -5.60
CA SER A 95 14.10 -6.69 -4.50
C SER A 95 12.65 -6.24 -4.36
N PRO A 96 12.16 -6.00 -3.14
CA PRO A 96 10.80 -5.49 -2.96
C PRO A 96 10.64 -4.11 -3.59
N ILE A 97 9.44 -3.83 -4.08
CA ILE A 97 9.07 -2.51 -4.54
C ILE A 97 8.58 -1.74 -3.32
N VAL A 98 9.22 -0.62 -3.00
CA VAL A 98 8.98 0.10 -1.75
C VAL A 98 8.48 1.50 -2.04
N LYS A 99 7.38 1.88 -1.39
CA LYS A 99 6.89 3.26 -1.37
C LYS A 99 6.63 3.64 0.07
N SER A 100 7.00 4.85 0.43
CA SER A 100 6.81 5.32 1.79
C SER A 100 6.59 6.82 1.82
N PHE A 101 6.06 7.28 2.95
CA PHE A 101 5.98 8.71 3.22
C PHE A 101 6.20 8.93 4.71
N ASN A 102 6.58 10.16 5.07
CA ASN A 102 6.70 10.56 6.45
C ASN A 102 5.58 11.53 6.77
N ARG A 103 4.89 11.27 7.87
CA ARG A 103 3.72 12.06 8.26
C ARG A 103 4.03 13.55 8.41
N ASN A 104 5.17 13.87 8.98
CA ASN A 104 5.54 15.26 9.22
C ASN A 104 6.08 15.98 8.00
N GLU A 105 6.13 15.32 6.85
CA GLU A 105 6.51 15.95 5.58
C GLU A 105 5.29 16.32 4.73
N CYS A 106 4.09 15.97 5.20
CA CYS A 106 2.85 16.26 4.47
C CYS A 106 2.39 17.69 4.69
#